data_2039ba5d443445ceb1f59444c2285839
#
_entry.id   2039ba5d443445ceb1f59444c2285839
#
_cell.length_a   1.000
_cell.length_b   1.000
_cell.length_c   1.000
_cell.angle_alpha   90.00
_cell.angle_beta   90.00
_cell.angle_gamma   90.00
#
_symmetry.space_group_name_H-M   'P 1'
#
loop_
_entity.id
_entity.type
_entity.pdbx_description
1 polymer ?
#
loop_
_entity_poly.entity_id
_entity_poly.type
_entity_poly.pdbx_seq_one_letter_code
_entity_poly.pdbx_strand_id
1 'polypeptide(L)'
;TYAQNDGMQPGSLYADATIYHPIGYNDFLGSIILGAGFGGDQESMENWAYYFSSYGFVSATIQYNDPVNDSHGFRAEAILELISSIKMEQDRPNSPLFNALDTNEFAAVGYSLSGGSVQLAAVLNSSLSAVIALNPTIIVEDCDLCAGSEYCICLVPEFLDHSVPTLIIAGQNEVNELPDYDGLLGQDQYYNTPETTTKLLYEIGGGGHSSIEWPGASEGIPGRLALNWLNYFIQNKEEYCDSLLIAPENASQFLTTLDCEQGPPPPPLPQNMGYLRQTDTSFCMDDCGNYFLESENGEFLYNVANQNDIPNFEYFIDRFVEIEGDTIQCVECSAVNVESVFLSSDCEQPVSCFVEPCTVSNCTSSDNADCINNYCGGCYADYYYEDSLFICENPGSILDLSNIDFGMCEMVLGFGWINNHCSLINGCGFIVDDVNYSDFVYSSLFDCISASTLDVKEKISPSTFYLYQNHPNPFNPITQINYQLSKNSYIKIEVYDMMGKLVKTLVDEFQSPGYRSIKWNGQNFENQKVSSGVYFYSLQSESFSATKKMILLD
;
A
#
# COMPACT_ATOMS: atom_id res chain seq x y z
N THR A 1 -3.71 -14.69 -29.67
CA THR A 1 -2.77 -14.93 -28.55
C THR A 1 -1.42 -14.38 -28.89
N TYR A 2 -0.67 -14.03 -27.88
CA TYR A 2 0.64 -13.43 -27.95
C TYR A 2 1.45 -13.90 -26.73
N ALA A 3 2.70 -14.26 -26.90
CA ALA A 3 3.55 -14.84 -25.86
C ALA A 3 4.98 -14.28 -25.91
N GLN A 4 5.85 -14.71 -24.99
CA GLN A 4 7.26 -14.32 -24.98
C GLN A 4 7.98 -14.63 -26.29
N ASN A 5 7.66 -15.76 -26.93
CA ASN A 5 8.23 -16.12 -28.23
C ASN A 5 7.88 -15.12 -29.35
N ASP A 6 6.85 -14.33 -29.18
CA ASP A 6 6.41 -13.29 -30.10
C ASP A 6 7.02 -11.91 -29.78
N GLY A 7 7.88 -11.85 -28.74
CA GLY A 7 8.67 -10.68 -28.37
C GLY A 7 8.15 -9.90 -27.14
N MET A 8 7.21 -10.47 -26.37
CA MET A 8 6.88 -9.96 -25.03
C MET A 8 8.13 -10.02 -24.14
N GLN A 9 8.34 -9.02 -23.32
CA GLN A 9 9.47 -9.00 -22.39
C GLN A 9 9.29 -10.08 -21.31
N PRO A 10 10.28 -10.97 -21.09
CA PRO A 10 10.19 -11.99 -20.07
C PRO A 10 10.38 -11.38 -18.68
N GLY A 11 9.62 -11.88 -17.70
CA GLY A 11 9.91 -11.67 -16.30
C GLY A 11 10.97 -12.64 -15.76
N SER A 12 11.46 -12.39 -14.57
CA SER A 12 12.40 -13.25 -13.84
C SER A 12 11.70 -14.22 -12.88
N LEU A 13 10.51 -13.85 -12.41
CA LEU A 13 9.74 -14.60 -11.42
C LEU A 13 8.76 -15.61 -12.03
N TYR A 14 8.61 -15.64 -13.35
CA TYR A 14 7.78 -16.63 -14.05
C TYR A 14 8.47 -17.16 -15.29
N ALA A 15 8.15 -18.39 -15.69
CA ALA A 15 8.80 -19.09 -16.80
C ALA A 15 8.27 -18.65 -18.16
N ASP A 16 6.97 -18.40 -18.28
CA ASP A 16 6.29 -17.98 -19.51
C ASP A 16 4.94 -17.33 -19.19
N ALA A 17 4.38 -16.62 -20.18
CA ALA A 17 3.02 -16.08 -20.11
C ALA A 17 2.41 -16.00 -21.50
N THR A 18 1.11 -16.19 -21.59
CA THR A 18 0.35 -16.04 -22.83
C THR A 18 -0.72 -14.99 -22.67
N ILE A 19 -0.67 -13.96 -23.52
CA ILE A 19 -1.66 -12.89 -23.59
C ILE A 19 -2.74 -13.26 -24.61
N TYR A 20 -3.99 -13.10 -24.18
CA TYR A 20 -5.20 -13.23 -24.98
C TYR A 20 -5.82 -11.83 -25.08
N HIS A 21 -5.98 -11.31 -26.27
CA HIS A 21 -6.51 -9.99 -26.49
C HIS A 21 -7.66 -10.00 -27.51
N PRO A 22 -8.63 -9.09 -27.39
CA PRO A 22 -9.71 -8.93 -28.35
C PRO A 22 -9.17 -8.56 -29.74
N ILE A 23 -9.86 -9.00 -30.79
CA ILE A 23 -9.52 -8.63 -32.17
C ILE A 23 -10.51 -7.58 -32.65
N GLY A 24 -10.00 -6.48 -33.22
CA GLY A 24 -10.82 -5.41 -33.79
C GLY A 24 -11.29 -4.35 -32.81
N TYR A 25 -10.73 -4.34 -31.62
CA TYR A 25 -10.87 -3.26 -30.62
C TYR A 25 -9.67 -2.31 -30.72
N ASN A 26 -9.92 -1.02 -30.55
CA ASN A 26 -8.86 -0.02 -30.48
C ASN A 26 -8.49 0.33 -29.02
N ASP A 27 -9.45 0.16 -28.10
CA ASP A 27 -9.28 0.39 -26.67
C ASP A 27 -9.71 -0.87 -25.91
N PHE A 28 -8.90 -1.36 -25.00
CA PHE A 28 -9.21 -2.52 -24.17
C PHE A 28 -9.82 -2.11 -22.84
N LEU A 29 -10.63 -3.02 -22.28
CA LEU A 29 -11.39 -2.77 -21.06
C LEU A 29 -10.61 -2.94 -19.76
N GLY A 30 -9.31 -3.07 -19.80
CA GLY A 30 -8.45 -3.42 -18.67
C GLY A 30 -7.86 -4.82 -18.82
N SER A 31 -7.00 -5.18 -17.89
CA SER A 31 -6.18 -6.40 -17.99
C SER A 31 -6.42 -7.34 -16.81
N ILE A 32 -6.40 -8.65 -17.07
CA ILE A 32 -6.68 -9.70 -16.11
C ILE A 32 -5.54 -10.72 -16.12
N ILE A 33 -4.88 -10.92 -14.99
CA ILE A 33 -3.84 -11.94 -14.81
C ILE A 33 -4.46 -13.19 -14.21
N LEU A 34 -4.18 -14.36 -14.81
CA LEU A 34 -4.78 -15.61 -14.41
C LEU A 34 -3.72 -16.62 -13.96
N GLY A 35 -3.79 -17.01 -12.68
CA GLY A 35 -2.89 -17.98 -12.06
C GLY A 35 -3.54 -19.36 -11.88
N ALA A 36 -2.82 -20.42 -12.32
CA ALA A 36 -3.22 -21.81 -12.16
C ALA A 36 -3.00 -22.32 -10.73
N GLY A 37 -3.69 -23.41 -10.37
CA GLY A 37 -3.54 -24.10 -9.10
C GLY A 37 -2.21 -24.85 -8.94
N PHE A 38 -2.11 -25.65 -7.87
CA PHE A 38 -0.95 -26.50 -7.59
C PHE A 38 -0.66 -27.45 -8.75
N GLY A 39 0.59 -27.46 -9.23
CA GLY A 39 1.05 -28.28 -10.34
C GLY A 39 0.42 -27.95 -11.69
N GLY A 40 -0.46 -26.97 -11.78
CA GLY A 40 -1.10 -26.52 -13.01
C GLY A 40 -0.17 -25.68 -13.88
N ASP A 41 -0.30 -25.82 -15.18
CA ASP A 41 0.36 -24.97 -16.19
C ASP A 41 -0.55 -23.80 -16.59
N GLN A 42 0.00 -22.88 -17.38
CA GLN A 42 -0.76 -21.72 -17.87
C GLN A 42 -1.98 -22.11 -18.73
N GLU A 43 -1.95 -23.27 -19.40
CA GLU A 43 -3.05 -23.76 -20.24
C GLU A 43 -4.28 -24.12 -19.40
N SER A 44 -4.10 -24.47 -18.12
CA SER A 44 -5.20 -24.75 -17.19
C SER A 44 -6.16 -23.58 -17.04
N MET A 45 -5.70 -22.34 -17.23
CA MET A 45 -6.50 -21.12 -17.13
C MET A 45 -6.95 -20.57 -18.50
N GLU A 46 -6.65 -21.25 -19.59
CA GLU A 46 -6.92 -20.80 -20.97
C GLU A 46 -8.41 -20.52 -21.21
N ASN A 47 -9.30 -21.36 -20.70
CA ASN A 47 -10.73 -21.18 -20.87
C ASN A 47 -11.25 -19.88 -20.20
N TRP A 48 -10.70 -19.54 -19.05
CA TRP A 48 -11.00 -18.29 -18.36
C TRP A 48 -10.43 -17.09 -19.13
N ALA A 49 -9.20 -17.21 -19.64
CA ALA A 49 -8.57 -16.16 -20.43
C ALA A 49 -9.36 -15.88 -21.74
N TYR A 50 -9.75 -16.90 -22.48
CA TYR A 50 -10.61 -16.76 -23.66
C TYR A 50 -11.98 -16.16 -23.31
N TYR A 51 -12.56 -16.56 -22.19
CA TYR A 51 -13.84 -16.04 -21.75
C TYR A 51 -13.76 -14.52 -21.55
N PHE A 52 -12.84 -14.02 -20.73
CA PHE A 52 -12.71 -12.59 -20.49
C PHE A 52 -12.31 -11.82 -21.74
N SER A 53 -11.40 -12.35 -22.56
CA SER A 53 -11.00 -11.71 -23.80
C SER A 53 -12.15 -11.61 -24.82
N SER A 54 -13.10 -12.53 -24.80
CA SER A 54 -14.30 -12.45 -25.65
C SER A 54 -15.24 -11.31 -25.26
N TYR A 55 -15.09 -10.76 -24.05
CA TYR A 55 -15.84 -9.60 -23.54
C TYR A 55 -15.06 -8.29 -23.55
N GLY A 56 -13.87 -8.25 -24.18
CA GLY A 56 -13.14 -7.01 -24.42
C GLY A 56 -11.94 -6.79 -23.48
N PHE A 57 -11.71 -7.64 -22.49
CA PHE A 57 -10.55 -7.53 -21.60
C PHE A 57 -9.29 -8.12 -22.25
N VAL A 58 -8.13 -7.59 -21.90
CA VAL A 58 -6.87 -8.28 -22.10
C VAL A 58 -6.72 -9.31 -20.98
N SER A 59 -6.40 -10.53 -21.29
CA SER A 59 -6.18 -11.58 -20.29
C SER A 59 -4.81 -12.20 -20.47
N ALA A 60 -4.11 -12.53 -19.38
CA ALA A 60 -2.83 -13.19 -19.45
C ALA A 60 -2.77 -14.38 -18.49
N THR A 61 -2.43 -15.55 -19.01
CA THR A 61 -2.13 -16.72 -18.17
C THR A 61 -0.65 -16.77 -17.86
N ILE A 62 -0.31 -17.14 -16.62
CA ILE A 62 1.05 -17.19 -16.12
C ILE A 62 1.53 -18.65 -15.97
N GLN A 63 2.74 -18.95 -16.45
CA GLN A 63 3.47 -20.17 -16.15
C GLN A 63 4.48 -19.90 -15.05
N TYR A 64 4.23 -20.45 -13.87
CA TYR A 64 5.16 -20.33 -12.74
C TYR A 64 6.46 -21.07 -13.00
N ASN A 65 7.57 -20.63 -12.38
CA ASN A 65 8.89 -21.25 -12.52
C ASN A 65 8.90 -22.69 -11.97
N ASP A 66 8.25 -22.91 -10.83
CA ASP A 66 8.03 -24.24 -10.26
C ASP A 66 6.57 -24.38 -9.80
N PRO A 67 5.67 -24.87 -10.67
CA PRO A 67 4.23 -24.95 -10.34
C PRO A 67 3.90 -25.84 -9.12
N VAL A 68 4.85 -26.67 -8.67
CA VAL A 68 4.69 -27.56 -7.51
C VAL A 68 5.22 -26.94 -6.23
N ASN A 69 6.37 -26.23 -6.27
CA ASN A 69 7.03 -25.77 -5.06
C ASN A 69 6.96 -24.26 -4.84
N ASP A 70 6.51 -23.48 -5.84
CA ASP A 70 6.35 -22.03 -5.67
C ASP A 70 5.26 -21.72 -4.63
N SER A 71 5.66 -21.03 -3.57
CA SER A 71 4.78 -20.60 -2.48
C SER A 71 3.76 -19.55 -2.94
N HIS A 72 2.77 -19.25 -2.09
CA HIS A 72 1.82 -18.15 -2.32
C HIS A 72 2.54 -16.82 -2.56
N GLY A 73 3.61 -16.53 -1.80
CA GLY A 73 4.41 -15.31 -1.94
C GLY A 73 5.07 -15.22 -3.32
N PHE A 74 5.77 -16.28 -3.74
CA PHE A 74 6.40 -16.32 -5.06
C PHE A 74 5.40 -16.14 -6.20
N ARG A 75 4.23 -16.79 -6.10
CA ARG A 75 3.17 -16.65 -7.11
C ARG A 75 2.57 -15.26 -7.12
N ALA A 76 2.38 -14.64 -5.95
CA ALA A 76 1.90 -13.26 -5.84
C ALA A 76 2.87 -12.28 -6.50
N GLU A 77 4.17 -12.37 -6.18
CA GLU A 77 5.21 -11.56 -6.81
C GLU A 77 5.31 -11.79 -8.32
N ALA A 78 5.20 -13.04 -8.78
CA ALA A 78 5.18 -13.37 -10.20
C ALA A 78 3.98 -12.76 -10.95
N ILE A 79 2.80 -12.75 -10.32
CA ILE A 79 1.60 -12.07 -10.85
C ILE A 79 1.87 -10.57 -11.00
N LEU A 80 2.45 -9.93 -10.00
CA LEU A 80 2.76 -8.49 -10.03
C LEU A 80 3.85 -8.17 -11.06
N GLU A 81 4.86 -9.03 -11.20
CA GLU A 81 5.87 -8.87 -12.26
C GLU A 81 5.24 -9.01 -13.66
N LEU A 82 4.30 -9.95 -13.86
CA LEU A 82 3.61 -10.09 -15.15
C LEU A 82 2.75 -8.85 -15.46
N ILE A 83 2.11 -8.24 -14.47
CA ILE A 83 1.42 -6.94 -14.64
C ILE A 83 2.42 -5.90 -15.18
N SER A 84 3.59 -5.79 -14.57
CA SER A 84 4.63 -4.86 -15.01
C SER A 84 5.10 -5.15 -16.44
N SER A 85 5.26 -6.43 -16.81
CA SER A 85 5.61 -6.84 -18.17
C SER A 85 4.52 -6.47 -19.19
N ILE A 86 3.23 -6.60 -18.83
CA ILE A 86 2.11 -6.22 -19.70
C ILE A 86 2.05 -4.71 -19.87
N LYS A 87 2.27 -3.93 -18.81
CA LYS A 87 2.32 -2.47 -18.90
C LYS A 87 3.34 -2.00 -19.93
N MET A 88 4.52 -2.61 -19.99
CA MET A 88 5.55 -2.29 -21.00
C MET A 88 5.12 -2.58 -22.45
N GLU A 89 4.13 -3.46 -22.67
CA GLU A 89 3.59 -3.73 -24.00
C GLU A 89 2.83 -2.53 -24.60
N GLN A 90 2.32 -1.61 -23.76
CA GLN A 90 1.69 -0.36 -24.17
C GLN A 90 2.63 0.50 -25.03
N ASP A 91 3.93 0.52 -24.70
CA ASP A 91 4.93 1.38 -25.32
C ASP A 91 5.72 0.68 -26.43
N ARG A 92 5.54 -0.63 -26.58
CA ARG A 92 6.30 -1.43 -27.56
C ARG A 92 5.65 -1.42 -28.95
N PRO A 93 6.25 -0.75 -29.99
CA PRO A 93 5.59 -0.48 -31.27
C PRO A 93 5.13 -1.71 -32.06
N ASN A 94 5.68 -2.90 -31.79
CA ASN A 94 5.29 -4.15 -32.46
C ASN A 94 4.34 -5.02 -31.60
N SER A 95 3.97 -4.55 -30.45
CA SER A 95 3.00 -5.24 -29.59
C SER A 95 1.58 -5.10 -30.15
N PRO A 96 0.75 -6.14 -30.05
CA PRO A 96 -0.67 -6.02 -30.34
C PRO A 96 -1.40 -5.10 -29.34
N LEU A 97 -0.75 -4.75 -28.22
CA LEU A 97 -1.28 -3.89 -27.15
C LEU A 97 -0.78 -2.44 -27.26
N PHE A 98 0.03 -2.13 -28.29
CA PHE A 98 0.63 -0.81 -28.45
C PHE A 98 -0.42 0.31 -28.53
N ASN A 99 -0.32 1.30 -27.63
CA ASN A 99 -1.26 2.42 -27.47
C ASN A 99 -2.74 2.01 -27.29
N ALA A 100 -3.02 0.82 -26.76
CA ALA A 100 -4.39 0.32 -26.63
C ALA A 100 -4.72 -0.17 -25.21
N LEU A 101 -3.72 -0.23 -24.32
CA LEU A 101 -3.87 -0.78 -22.98
C LEU A 101 -4.23 0.32 -21.98
N ASP A 102 -5.21 0.05 -21.11
CA ASP A 102 -5.35 0.82 -19.87
C ASP A 102 -4.35 0.28 -18.84
N THR A 103 -3.34 1.08 -18.53
CA THR A 103 -2.24 0.67 -17.64
C THR A 103 -2.58 0.81 -16.15
N ASN A 104 -3.74 1.36 -15.80
CA ASN A 104 -4.19 1.53 -14.43
C ASN A 104 -5.18 0.43 -14.01
N GLU A 105 -5.83 -0.23 -14.95
CA GLU A 105 -6.92 -1.15 -14.68
C GLU A 105 -6.47 -2.61 -14.80
N PHE A 106 -6.06 -3.19 -13.66
CA PHE A 106 -5.63 -4.59 -13.56
C PHE A 106 -6.41 -5.36 -12.50
N ALA A 107 -6.81 -6.57 -12.85
CA ALA A 107 -7.34 -7.54 -11.89
C ALA A 107 -6.51 -8.82 -11.88
N ALA A 108 -6.55 -9.52 -10.75
CA ALA A 108 -5.92 -10.83 -10.60
C ALA A 108 -7.00 -11.91 -10.34
N VAL A 109 -6.92 -13.01 -11.07
CA VAL A 109 -7.80 -14.18 -10.96
C VAL A 109 -6.95 -15.41 -10.65
N GLY A 110 -7.23 -16.12 -9.58
CA GLY A 110 -6.47 -17.30 -9.20
C GLY A 110 -7.34 -18.49 -8.86
N TYR A 111 -6.91 -19.66 -9.30
CA TYR A 111 -7.56 -20.93 -8.97
C TYR A 111 -6.74 -21.69 -7.94
N SER A 112 -7.41 -22.29 -6.94
CA SER A 112 -6.79 -23.12 -5.91
C SER A 112 -5.65 -22.39 -5.18
N LEU A 113 -4.42 -22.87 -5.24
CA LEU A 113 -3.24 -22.25 -4.64
C LEU A 113 -3.05 -20.80 -5.12
N SER A 114 -3.28 -20.52 -6.40
CA SER A 114 -3.23 -19.14 -6.90
C SER A 114 -4.44 -18.32 -6.47
N GLY A 115 -5.53 -18.92 -6.01
CA GLY A 115 -6.64 -18.21 -5.37
C GLY A 115 -6.24 -17.53 -4.07
N GLY A 116 -5.37 -18.15 -3.27
CA GLY A 116 -4.71 -17.50 -2.15
C GLY A 116 -3.63 -16.49 -2.57
N SER A 117 -2.90 -16.80 -3.64
CA SER A 117 -1.82 -15.93 -4.12
C SER A 117 -2.32 -14.61 -4.68
N VAL A 118 -3.49 -14.56 -5.33
CA VAL A 118 -4.06 -13.30 -5.84
C VAL A 118 -4.55 -12.39 -4.69
N GLN A 119 -5.00 -12.96 -3.59
CA GLN A 119 -5.34 -12.18 -2.39
C GLN A 119 -4.06 -11.61 -1.74
N LEU A 120 -2.99 -12.41 -1.67
CA LEU A 120 -1.70 -11.90 -1.21
C LEU A 120 -1.12 -10.86 -2.18
N ALA A 121 -1.32 -11.00 -3.49
CA ALA A 121 -0.95 -9.96 -4.45
C ALA A 121 -1.69 -8.64 -4.17
N ALA A 122 -2.95 -8.68 -3.73
CA ALA A 122 -3.70 -7.51 -3.31
C ALA A 122 -3.16 -6.88 -2.01
N VAL A 123 -2.61 -7.69 -1.09
CA VAL A 123 -1.90 -7.18 0.10
C VAL A 123 -0.60 -6.48 -0.31
N LEU A 124 0.14 -7.05 -1.28
CA LEU A 124 1.41 -6.50 -1.78
C LEU A 124 1.21 -5.31 -2.72
N ASN A 125 0.05 -5.21 -3.36
CA ASN A 125 -0.27 -4.14 -4.31
C ASN A 125 -1.76 -3.77 -4.23
N SER A 126 -2.07 -2.74 -3.47
CA SER A 126 -3.42 -2.21 -3.29
C SER A 126 -3.98 -1.50 -4.54
N SER A 127 -3.15 -1.25 -5.58
CA SER A 127 -3.60 -0.65 -6.84
C SER A 127 -4.29 -1.63 -7.79
N LEU A 128 -4.46 -2.90 -7.41
CA LEU A 128 -5.31 -3.82 -8.15
C LEU A 128 -6.78 -3.36 -8.08
N SER A 129 -7.44 -3.29 -9.23
CA SER A 129 -8.85 -2.87 -9.33
C SER A 129 -9.80 -3.91 -8.78
N ALA A 130 -9.45 -5.20 -8.86
CA ALA A 130 -10.24 -6.31 -8.33
C ALA A 130 -9.44 -7.61 -8.20
N VAL A 131 -9.91 -8.48 -7.31
CA VAL A 131 -9.43 -9.85 -7.16
C VAL A 131 -10.60 -10.84 -7.31
N ILE A 132 -10.33 -11.97 -7.96
CA ILE A 132 -11.25 -13.11 -8.04
C ILE A 132 -10.52 -14.38 -7.61
N ALA A 133 -10.95 -14.93 -6.49
CA ALA A 133 -10.39 -16.14 -5.90
C ALA A 133 -11.34 -17.35 -6.16
N LEU A 134 -10.87 -18.30 -6.98
CA LEU A 134 -11.61 -19.46 -7.42
C LEU A 134 -11.17 -20.69 -6.63
N ASN A 135 -12.04 -21.29 -5.84
CA ASN A 135 -11.72 -22.37 -4.90
C ASN A 135 -10.39 -22.10 -4.17
N PRO A 136 -10.24 -20.93 -3.54
CA PRO A 136 -8.95 -20.49 -3.05
C PRO A 136 -8.49 -21.37 -1.87
N THR A 137 -7.25 -21.82 -1.94
CA THR A 137 -6.57 -22.53 -0.85
C THR A 137 -5.36 -21.74 -0.38
N ILE A 138 -5.11 -21.79 0.93
CA ILE A 138 -3.91 -21.23 1.54
C ILE A 138 -3.22 -22.39 2.25
N ILE A 139 -2.08 -22.81 1.73
CA ILE A 139 -1.24 -23.86 2.32
C ILE A 139 -0.05 -23.19 2.99
N VAL A 140 0.14 -23.44 4.28
CA VAL A 140 1.33 -22.99 5.02
C VAL A 140 2.03 -24.22 5.57
N GLU A 141 3.30 -24.38 5.22
CA GLU A 141 4.10 -25.57 5.58
C GLU A 141 4.47 -25.65 7.06
N ASP A 142 4.30 -24.59 7.83
CA ASP A 142 4.74 -24.53 9.23
C ASP A 142 3.74 -23.76 10.10
N CYS A 143 2.58 -24.37 10.30
CA CYS A 143 1.57 -23.81 11.18
C CYS A 143 1.60 -24.56 12.52
N ASP A 144 1.98 -23.87 13.58
CA ASP A 144 1.93 -24.37 14.96
C ASP A 144 0.51 -24.88 15.37
N LEU A 145 -0.51 -24.52 14.59
CA LEU A 145 -1.90 -24.97 14.77
C LEU A 145 -2.14 -26.40 14.28
N CYS A 146 -1.22 -26.97 13.50
CA CYS A 146 -1.36 -28.29 12.89
C CYS A 146 -0.55 -29.35 13.65
N ALA A 147 -0.59 -29.37 14.94
CA ALA A 147 0.16 -30.29 15.78
C ALA A 147 -0.02 -31.76 15.33
N GLY A 148 0.92 -32.27 14.51
CA GLY A 148 1.07 -33.68 14.16
C GLY A 148 0.75 -34.10 12.72
N SER A 149 0.48 -33.17 11.80
CA SER A 149 0.26 -33.42 10.36
C SER A 149 1.46 -32.99 9.52
N GLU A 150 1.88 -33.78 8.53
CA GLU A 150 2.95 -33.40 7.56
C GLU A 150 2.46 -32.39 6.52
N TYR A 151 1.14 -32.22 6.37
CA TYR A 151 0.52 -31.24 5.45
C TYR A 151 -0.64 -30.59 6.16
N CYS A 152 -0.51 -29.31 6.45
CA CYS A 152 -1.55 -28.54 7.07
C CYS A 152 -1.98 -27.39 6.19
N ILE A 153 -3.27 -27.31 5.98
CA ILE A 153 -3.90 -26.17 5.34
C ILE A 153 -4.40 -25.29 6.46
N CYS A 154 -3.81 -24.11 6.60
CA CYS A 154 -4.32 -23.14 7.53
C CYS A 154 -4.53 -21.80 6.85
N LEU A 155 -5.54 -21.12 7.32
CA LEU A 155 -5.78 -19.73 6.94
C LEU A 155 -4.72 -18.86 7.59
N VAL A 156 -4.10 -18.00 6.78
CA VAL A 156 -3.21 -16.93 7.24
C VAL A 156 -3.96 -15.63 7.05
N PRO A 157 -4.55 -15.05 8.11
CA PRO A 157 -5.37 -13.84 8.01
C PRO A 157 -4.64 -12.67 7.36
N GLU A 158 -3.32 -12.59 7.55
CA GLU A 158 -2.47 -11.55 6.98
C GLU A 158 -2.45 -11.56 5.44
N PHE A 159 -2.77 -12.69 4.80
CA PHE A 159 -2.89 -12.79 3.34
C PHE A 159 -4.20 -12.20 2.81
N LEU A 160 -5.12 -11.85 3.70
CA LEU A 160 -6.43 -11.32 3.39
C LEU A 160 -6.59 -9.85 3.84
N ASP A 161 -5.55 -9.27 4.46
CA ASP A 161 -5.60 -7.90 4.99
C ASP A 161 -5.28 -6.87 3.90
N HIS A 162 -6.28 -6.63 3.04
CA HIS A 162 -6.21 -5.66 1.95
C HIS A 162 -7.56 -4.99 1.72
N SER A 163 -7.58 -3.87 1.00
CA SER A 163 -8.79 -3.11 0.64
C SER A 163 -9.33 -3.40 -0.76
N VAL A 164 -8.61 -4.20 -1.57
CA VAL A 164 -8.98 -4.49 -2.96
C VAL A 164 -10.30 -5.28 -3.03
N PRO A 165 -11.29 -4.87 -3.84
CA PRO A 165 -12.54 -5.58 -4.01
C PRO A 165 -12.35 -7.05 -4.37
N THR A 166 -12.95 -7.96 -3.61
CA THR A 166 -12.67 -9.41 -3.69
C THR A 166 -13.92 -10.24 -3.91
N LEU A 167 -13.95 -11.00 -5.02
CA LEU A 167 -14.93 -12.02 -5.29
C LEU A 167 -14.33 -13.41 -4.96
N ILE A 168 -14.99 -14.12 -4.04
CA ILE A 168 -14.64 -15.50 -3.69
C ILE A 168 -15.72 -16.42 -4.26
N ILE A 169 -15.31 -17.40 -5.07
CA ILE A 169 -16.19 -18.46 -5.56
C ILE A 169 -15.64 -19.80 -5.07
N ALA A 170 -16.41 -20.55 -4.29
CA ALA A 170 -15.97 -21.79 -3.67
C ALA A 170 -17.01 -22.91 -3.79
N GLY A 171 -16.57 -24.15 -3.76
CA GLY A 171 -17.46 -25.32 -3.69
C GLY A 171 -17.77 -25.68 -2.24
N GLN A 172 -19.03 -25.94 -1.91
CA GLN A 172 -19.47 -26.32 -0.56
C GLN A 172 -18.76 -27.58 -0.02
N ASN A 173 -18.46 -28.54 -0.90
CA ASN A 173 -17.84 -29.81 -0.54
C ASN A 173 -16.32 -29.84 -0.75
N GLU A 174 -15.72 -28.72 -1.04
CA GLU A 174 -14.28 -28.60 -1.28
C GLU A 174 -13.47 -29.05 -0.07
N VAL A 175 -13.94 -28.75 1.13
CA VAL A 175 -13.33 -29.15 2.39
C VAL A 175 -13.21 -30.69 2.53
N ASN A 176 -14.09 -31.46 1.87
CA ASN A 176 -14.04 -32.94 1.89
C ASN A 176 -12.82 -33.49 1.12
N GLU A 177 -12.23 -32.71 0.23
CA GLU A 177 -11.05 -33.07 -0.54
C GLU A 177 -9.75 -32.71 0.20
N LEU A 178 -9.88 -31.98 1.30
CA LEU A 178 -8.79 -31.48 2.14
C LEU A 178 -8.99 -31.95 3.60
N PRO A 179 -8.78 -33.25 3.89
CA PRO A 179 -9.15 -33.86 5.18
C PRO A 179 -8.37 -33.28 6.38
N ASP A 180 -7.28 -32.57 6.14
CA ASP A 180 -6.44 -31.97 7.17
C ASP A 180 -6.81 -30.50 7.46
N TYR A 181 -7.84 -29.96 6.81
CA TYR A 181 -8.37 -28.62 7.07
C TYR A 181 -9.66 -28.70 7.90
N ASP A 182 -9.63 -28.09 9.09
CA ASP A 182 -10.78 -28.01 10.00
C ASP A 182 -11.47 -26.63 9.86
N GLY A 183 -12.06 -26.39 8.69
CA GLY A 183 -12.73 -25.12 8.38
C GLY A 183 -13.64 -25.21 7.16
N LEU A 184 -14.10 -24.07 6.68
CA LEU A 184 -15.05 -23.92 5.58
C LEU A 184 -14.45 -23.19 4.37
N LEU A 185 -13.13 -23.21 4.22
CA LEU A 185 -12.35 -22.64 3.09
C LEU A 185 -12.86 -21.27 2.60
N GLY A 186 -13.75 -21.23 1.62
CA GLY A 186 -14.26 -19.99 1.04
C GLY A 186 -14.96 -19.09 2.07
N GLN A 187 -15.73 -19.67 3.00
CA GLN A 187 -16.37 -18.91 4.07
C GLN A 187 -15.33 -18.33 5.05
N ASP A 188 -14.30 -19.13 5.40
CA ASP A 188 -13.25 -18.66 6.31
C ASP A 188 -12.47 -17.50 5.67
N GLN A 189 -12.20 -17.55 4.38
CA GLN A 189 -11.57 -16.44 3.68
C GLN A 189 -12.47 -15.20 3.67
N TYR A 190 -13.75 -15.35 3.39
CA TYR A 190 -14.70 -14.24 3.43
C TYR A 190 -14.75 -13.58 4.81
N TYR A 191 -14.82 -14.36 5.91
CA TYR A 191 -14.92 -13.81 7.26
C TYR A 191 -13.61 -13.21 7.78
N ASN A 192 -12.45 -13.64 7.25
CA ASN A 192 -11.14 -13.10 7.64
C ASN A 192 -10.67 -11.96 6.72
N THR A 193 -11.27 -11.75 5.56
CA THR A 193 -11.09 -10.51 4.79
C THR A 193 -11.73 -9.34 5.57
N PRO A 194 -11.08 -8.17 5.68
CA PRO A 194 -11.61 -7.05 6.46
C PRO A 194 -13.04 -6.66 6.09
N GLU A 195 -13.81 -6.20 7.07
CA GLU A 195 -15.19 -5.70 6.83
C GLU A 195 -15.21 -4.40 6.00
N THR A 196 -14.09 -3.68 5.96
CA THR A 196 -13.89 -2.48 5.14
C THR A 196 -13.65 -2.82 3.66
N THR A 197 -13.29 -4.07 3.36
CA THR A 197 -13.09 -4.54 1.98
C THR A 197 -14.45 -4.88 1.37
N THR A 198 -14.72 -4.34 0.18
CA THR A 198 -15.88 -4.79 -0.60
C THR A 198 -15.64 -6.23 -1.05
N LYS A 199 -16.47 -7.14 -0.56
CA LYS A 199 -16.29 -8.58 -0.78
C LYS A 199 -17.61 -9.27 -1.08
N LEU A 200 -17.52 -10.34 -1.88
CA LEU A 200 -18.64 -11.22 -2.19
C LEU A 200 -18.19 -12.68 -2.15
N LEU A 201 -18.93 -13.52 -1.43
CA LEU A 201 -18.79 -14.97 -1.47
C LEU A 201 -19.99 -15.59 -2.20
N TYR A 202 -19.70 -16.42 -3.20
CA TYR A 202 -20.63 -17.37 -3.79
C TYR A 202 -20.13 -18.79 -3.53
N GLU A 203 -20.82 -19.51 -2.64
CA GLU A 203 -20.55 -20.92 -2.39
C GLU A 203 -21.54 -21.79 -3.17
N ILE A 204 -21.00 -22.66 -4.04
CA ILE A 204 -21.78 -23.54 -4.92
C ILE A 204 -22.26 -24.74 -4.13
N GLY A 205 -23.59 -24.92 -3.99
CA GLY A 205 -24.20 -26.03 -3.29
C GLY A 205 -23.81 -27.38 -3.92
N GLY A 206 -23.21 -28.25 -3.11
CA GLY A 206 -22.74 -29.56 -3.55
C GLY A 206 -21.50 -29.53 -4.44
N GLY A 207 -20.92 -28.35 -4.72
CA GLY A 207 -19.70 -28.18 -5.52
C GLY A 207 -18.45 -28.68 -4.78
N GLY A 208 -17.53 -29.32 -5.51
CA GLY A 208 -16.17 -29.67 -5.07
C GLY A 208 -15.12 -28.80 -5.74
N HIS A 209 -13.85 -29.17 -5.62
CA HIS A 209 -12.72 -28.39 -6.12
C HIS A 209 -12.79 -28.11 -7.63
N SER A 210 -13.24 -29.08 -8.43
CA SER A 210 -13.38 -28.94 -9.89
C SER A 210 -14.62 -28.16 -10.35
N SER A 211 -15.50 -27.74 -9.44
CA SER A 211 -16.76 -27.06 -9.79
C SER A 211 -16.61 -25.71 -10.46
N ILE A 212 -15.37 -25.15 -10.49
CA ILE A 212 -15.03 -23.81 -11.00
C ILE A 212 -13.81 -23.83 -11.94
N GLU A 213 -13.35 -24.98 -12.42
CA GLU A 213 -12.17 -25.06 -13.30
C GLU A 213 -12.30 -24.24 -14.59
N TRP A 214 -13.51 -23.98 -15.05
CA TRP A 214 -13.77 -23.22 -16.25
C TRP A 214 -15.04 -22.36 -16.12
N PRO A 215 -15.16 -21.23 -16.84
CA PRO A 215 -16.23 -20.25 -16.62
C PRO A 215 -17.64 -20.76 -16.91
N GLY A 216 -17.78 -21.81 -17.74
CA GLY A 216 -19.04 -22.47 -18.06
C GLY A 216 -19.45 -23.54 -17.05
N ALA A 217 -18.64 -23.87 -16.06
CA ALA A 217 -18.99 -24.80 -14.99
C ALA A 217 -20.21 -24.29 -14.22
N SER A 218 -20.91 -25.20 -13.53
CA SER A 218 -22.08 -24.86 -12.70
C SER A 218 -23.06 -23.93 -13.44
N GLU A 219 -23.46 -24.32 -14.66
CA GLU A 219 -24.39 -23.59 -15.53
C GLU A 219 -23.89 -22.20 -15.98
N GLY A 220 -22.57 -21.95 -15.93
CA GLY A 220 -21.93 -20.71 -16.31
C GLY A 220 -22.14 -19.57 -15.31
N ILE A 221 -22.58 -19.88 -14.10
CA ILE A 221 -22.79 -18.86 -13.04
C ILE A 221 -21.45 -18.24 -12.60
N PRO A 222 -20.36 -19.02 -12.35
CA PRO A 222 -19.07 -18.46 -11.98
C PRO A 222 -18.55 -17.44 -13.00
N GLY A 223 -18.63 -17.79 -14.30
CA GLY A 223 -18.19 -16.89 -15.38
C GLY A 223 -19.00 -15.59 -15.41
N ARG A 224 -20.33 -15.66 -15.29
CA ARG A 224 -21.18 -14.46 -15.27
C ARG A 224 -20.91 -13.58 -14.05
N LEU A 225 -20.76 -14.17 -12.86
CA LEU A 225 -20.47 -13.42 -11.65
C LEU A 225 -19.11 -12.73 -11.76
N ALA A 226 -18.09 -13.46 -12.19
CA ALA A 226 -16.75 -12.92 -12.40
C ALA A 226 -16.76 -11.76 -13.42
N LEU A 227 -17.47 -11.93 -14.54
CA LEU A 227 -17.59 -10.88 -15.56
C LEU A 227 -18.32 -9.64 -15.03
N ASN A 228 -19.43 -9.82 -14.27
CA ASN A 228 -20.15 -8.70 -13.67
C ASN A 228 -19.29 -7.97 -12.64
N TRP A 229 -18.50 -8.70 -11.84
CA TRP A 229 -17.53 -8.14 -10.91
C TRP A 229 -16.51 -7.24 -11.61
N LEU A 230 -15.89 -7.74 -12.68
CA LEU A 230 -14.90 -6.99 -13.47
C LEU A 230 -15.53 -5.78 -14.18
N ASN A 231 -16.75 -5.91 -14.73
CA ASN A 231 -17.43 -4.76 -15.34
C ASN A 231 -17.77 -3.68 -14.30
N TYR A 232 -18.11 -4.07 -13.07
CA TYR A 232 -18.42 -3.11 -12.03
C TYR A 232 -17.15 -2.41 -11.51
N PHE A 233 -16.09 -3.15 -11.17
CA PHE A 233 -14.90 -2.60 -10.51
C PHE A 233 -13.81 -2.08 -11.47
N ILE A 234 -13.67 -2.63 -12.67
CA ILE A 234 -12.69 -2.17 -13.67
C ILE A 234 -13.32 -1.13 -14.61
N GLN A 235 -14.56 -1.38 -15.03
CA GLN A 235 -15.22 -0.53 -16.03
C GLN A 235 -16.12 0.54 -15.43
N ASN A 236 -16.23 0.60 -14.10
CA ASN A 236 -17.12 1.51 -13.35
C ASN A 236 -18.56 1.53 -13.89
N LYS A 237 -19.07 0.34 -14.32
CA LYS A 237 -20.42 0.18 -14.87
C LYS A 237 -21.41 -0.15 -13.76
N GLU A 238 -22.05 0.87 -13.22
CA GLU A 238 -23.00 0.77 -12.10
C GLU A 238 -24.15 -0.22 -12.36
N GLU A 239 -24.58 -0.38 -13.62
CA GLU A 239 -25.66 -1.28 -14.00
C GLU A 239 -25.43 -2.76 -13.67
N TYR A 240 -24.18 -3.16 -13.39
CA TYR A 240 -23.86 -4.54 -12.99
C TYR A 240 -24.04 -4.79 -11.49
N CYS A 241 -24.09 -3.75 -10.67
CA CYS A 241 -24.15 -3.91 -9.20
C CYS A 241 -25.37 -4.69 -8.74
N ASP A 242 -26.57 -4.31 -9.19
CA ASP A 242 -27.79 -5.00 -8.80
C ASP A 242 -27.76 -6.51 -9.11
N SER A 243 -27.09 -6.88 -10.21
CA SER A 243 -26.93 -8.28 -10.60
C SER A 243 -25.99 -9.07 -9.68
N LEU A 244 -25.05 -8.37 -9.02
CA LEU A 244 -24.14 -8.94 -8.03
C LEU A 244 -24.79 -9.12 -6.65
N LEU A 245 -25.96 -8.56 -6.41
CA LEU A 245 -26.73 -8.75 -5.18
C LEU A 245 -27.71 -9.93 -5.27
N ILE A 246 -27.89 -10.53 -6.46
CA ILE A 246 -28.83 -11.63 -6.67
C ILE A 246 -28.14 -12.98 -6.42
N ALA A 247 -28.52 -13.65 -5.34
CA ALA A 247 -28.01 -14.97 -5.03
C ALA A 247 -28.41 -15.99 -6.11
N PRO A 248 -27.46 -16.77 -6.67
CA PRO A 248 -27.77 -17.88 -7.57
C PRO A 248 -28.62 -18.95 -6.88
N GLU A 249 -29.52 -19.63 -7.65
CA GLU A 249 -30.42 -20.65 -7.10
C GLU A 249 -29.69 -21.86 -6.48
N ASN A 250 -28.48 -22.16 -6.97
CA ASN A 250 -27.64 -23.26 -6.49
C ASN A 250 -26.63 -22.83 -5.42
N ALA A 251 -26.74 -21.61 -4.86
CA ALA A 251 -25.87 -21.18 -3.79
C ALA A 251 -26.20 -21.86 -2.47
N SER A 252 -25.21 -22.46 -1.80
CA SER A 252 -25.32 -22.88 -0.39
C SER A 252 -25.08 -21.72 0.54
N GLN A 253 -24.20 -20.76 0.14
CA GLN A 253 -23.99 -19.47 0.79
C GLN A 253 -23.83 -18.38 -0.28
N PHE A 254 -24.36 -17.21 0.03
CA PHE A 254 -24.15 -16.00 -0.77
C PHE A 254 -24.08 -14.82 0.18
N LEU A 255 -22.87 -14.29 0.38
CA LEU A 255 -22.57 -13.26 1.35
C LEU A 255 -21.89 -12.08 0.65
N THR A 256 -22.24 -10.85 1.00
CA THR A 256 -21.57 -9.69 0.42
C THR A 256 -21.62 -8.48 1.34
N THR A 257 -20.60 -7.64 1.25
CA THR A 257 -20.56 -6.29 1.80
C THR A 257 -20.81 -5.23 0.72
N LEU A 258 -21.06 -5.64 -0.53
CA LEU A 258 -21.31 -4.74 -1.64
C LEU A 258 -22.55 -3.88 -1.39
N ASP A 259 -22.40 -2.58 -1.54
CA ASP A 259 -23.46 -1.58 -1.41
C ASP A 259 -23.57 -0.76 -2.70
N CYS A 260 -24.62 -0.99 -3.47
CA CYS A 260 -24.84 -0.34 -4.74
C CYS A 260 -25.27 1.14 -4.61
N GLU A 261 -25.64 1.60 -3.42
CA GLU A 261 -26.00 3.01 -3.21
C GLU A 261 -24.77 3.92 -3.13
N GLN A 262 -23.60 3.36 -2.80
CA GLN A 262 -22.33 4.10 -2.69
C GLN A 262 -21.55 4.16 -4.00
N GLY A 263 -21.94 3.38 -5.00
CA GLY A 263 -21.18 3.23 -6.25
C GLY A 263 -19.93 2.35 -6.07
N PRO A 264 -19.19 2.06 -7.15
CA PRO A 264 -17.90 1.40 -7.04
C PRO A 264 -16.93 2.33 -6.29
N PRO A 265 -15.99 1.77 -5.48
CA PRO A 265 -14.95 2.59 -4.90
C PRO A 265 -14.24 3.37 -6.02
N PRO A 266 -13.76 4.58 -5.76
CA PRO A 266 -12.98 5.31 -6.75
C PRO A 266 -11.83 4.42 -7.23
N PRO A 267 -11.43 4.51 -8.51
CA PRO A 267 -10.29 3.77 -9.02
C PRO A 267 -9.08 4.06 -8.13
N PRO A 268 -8.19 3.06 -7.90
CA PRO A 268 -6.97 3.30 -7.16
C PRO A 268 -6.24 4.48 -7.77
N LEU A 269 -5.67 5.34 -6.93
CA LEU A 269 -4.91 6.51 -7.39
C LEU A 269 -3.88 6.08 -8.43
N PRO A 270 -3.68 6.87 -9.50
CA PRO A 270 -2.63 6.58 -10.48
C PRO A 270 -1.30 6.30 -9.78
N GLN A 271 -0.53 5.34 -10.29
CA GLN A 271 0.79 5.02 -9.73
C GLN A 271 1.78 6.20 -9.75
N ASN A 272 1.45 7.29 -10.45
CA ASN A 272 2.21 8.53 -10.49
C ASN A 272 1.90 9.48 -9.32
N MET A 273 1.00 9.10 -8.41
CA MET A 273 0.64 9.87 -7.22
C MET A 273 1.17 9.20 -5.95
N GLY A 274 1.69 10.01 -5.04
CA GLY A 274 2.25 9.54 -3.77
C GLY A 274 3.02 10.64 -3.05
N TYR A 275 3.65 10.28 -1.94
CA TYR A 275 4.54 11.18 -1.22
C TYR A 275 5.91 11.19 -1.88
N LEU A 276 6.37 12.35 -2.33
CA LEU A 276 7.74 12.49 -2.81
C LEU A 276 8.70 12.51 -1.61
N ARG A 277 9.57 11.52 -1.54
CA ARG A 277 10.55 11.37 -0.46
C ARG A 277 11.96 11.59 -0.95
N GLN A 278 12.82 12.08 -0.07
CA GLN A 278 14.25 12.20 -0.31
C GLN A 278 15.00 11.17 0.52
N THR A 279 16.07 10.61 -0.05
CA THR A 279 16.98 9.70 0.66
C THR A 279 18.41 10.22 0.63
N ASP A 280 19.13 10.05 1.74
CA ASP A 280 20.55 10.42 1.85
C ASP A 280 21.47 9.47 1.08
N THR A 281 20.98 8.31 0.68
CA THR A 281 21.72 7.31 -0.10
C THR A 281 20.91 6.91 -1.31
N SER A 282 21.46 7.19 -2.51
CA SER A 282 20.84 6.77 -3.75
C SER A 282 20.71 5.24 -3.83
N PHE A 283 19.51 4.76 -4.12
CA PHE A 283 19.27 3.33 -4.41
C PHE A 283 19.91 2.88 -5.72
N CYS A 284 20.36 3.81 -6.56
CA CYS A 284 20.83 3.56 -7.93
C CYS A 284 22.35 3.67 -8.08
N MET A 285 23.12 3.85 -7.00
CA MET A 285 24.57 4.07 -7.00
C MET A 285 25.02 5.34 -7.75
N ASP A 286 24.09 6.18 -8.19
CA ASP A 286 24.27 7.47 -8.83
C ASP A 286 23.20 8.47 -8.33
N ASP A 287 23.19 9.70 -8.87
CA ASP A 287 22.25 10.75 -8.43
C ASP A 287 20.80 10.52 -8.89
N CYS A 288 20.53 9.45 -9.63
CA CYS A 288 19.20 9.09 -10.13
C CYS A 288 18.22 8.63 -9.04
N GLY A 289 18.69 8.13 -7.92
CA GLY A 289 17.86 7.54 -6.86
C GLY A 289 17.90 8.31 -5.56
N ASN A 290 18.11 9.63 -5.61
CA ASN A 290 18.10 10.49 -4.43
C ASN A 290 16.68 10.81 -3.95
N TYR A 291 15.67 10.57 -4.80
CA TYR A 291 14.26 10.72 -4.49
C TYR A 291 13.50 9.45 -4.87
N PHE A 292 12.37 9.25 -4.22
CA PHE A 292 11.45 8.18 -4.55
C PHE A 292 10.00 8.60 -4.27
N LEU A 293 9.08 7.95 -4.94
CA LEU A 293 7.66 8.10 -4.65
C LEU A 293 7.23 6.97 -3.71
N GLU A 294 6.48 7.32 -2.67
CA GLU A 294 5.95 6.43 -1.65
C GLU A 294 4.43 6.52 -1.66
N SER A 295 3.74 5.38 -1.64
CA SER A 295 2.28 5.34 -1.54
C SER A 295 1.77 5.88 -0.19
N GLU A 296 0.48 6.11 -0.05
CA GLU A 296 -0.15 6.52 1.21
C GLU A 296 0.04 5.49 2.34
N ASN A 297 0.23 4.22 1.98
CA ASN A 297 0.49 3.14 2.93
C ASN A 297 1.97 2.99 3.30
N GLY A 298 2.84 3.85 2.79
CA GLY A 298 4.28 3.83 3.04
C GLY A 298 5.04 2.83 2.18
N GLU A 299 4.47 2.40 1.04
CA GLU A 299 5.13 1.49 0.11
C GLU A 299 5.95 2.27 -0.91
N PHE A 300 7.14 1.77 -1.20
CA PHE A 300 7.98 2.29 -2.27
C PHE A 300 7.30 2.02 -3.63
N LEU A 301 7.08 3.07 -4.42
CA LEU A 301 6.52 2.94 -5.76
C LEU A 301 7.62 2.88 -6.82
N TYR A 302 8.46 3.89 -6.91
CA TYR A 302 9.60 3.95 -7.84
C TYR A 302 10.58 5.05 -7.46
N ASN A 303 11.81 4.94 -7.98
CA ASN A 303 12.81 5.99 -7.86
C ASN A 303 12.44 7.19 -8.74
N VAL A 304 12.73 8.38 -8.26
CA VAL A 304 12.46 9.64 -8.94
C VAL A 304 13.78 10.39 -9.16
N ALA A 305 14.00 10.84 -10.38
CA ALA A 305 15.15 11.66 -10.77
C ALA A 305 14.70 13.05 -11.21
N ASN A 306 15.41 14.06 -10.81
CA ASN A 306 15.18 15.44 -11.25
C ASN A 306 16.33 15.93 -12.16
N GLN A 307 16.59 15.22 -13.29
CA GLN A 307 17.63 15.60 -14.25
C GLN A 307 17.23 16.81 -15.11
N ASN A 308 15.95 17.16 -15.11
CA ASN A 308 15.42 18.32 -15.82
C ASN A 308 15.50 19.62 -15.01
N ASP A 309 16.06 19.58 -13.79
CA ASP A 309 16.18 20.72 -12.87
C ASP A 309 14.84 21.46 -12.69
N ILE A 310 13.77 20.71 -12.35
CA ILE A 310 12.44 21.29 -12.10
C ILE A 310 12.54 22.39 -11.05
N PRO A 311 12.10 23.62 -11.35
CA PRO A 311 12.20 24.73 -10.41
C PRO A 311 11.46 24.45 -9.10
N ASN A 312 12.09 24.77 -7.98
CA ASN A 312 11.53 24.59 -6.64
C ASN A 312 11.13 23.13 -6.32
N PHE A 313 11.77 22.14 -6.95
CA PHE A 313 11.48 20.72 -6.73
C PHE A 313 11.49 20.33 -5.24
N GLU A 314 12.35 20.96 -4.46
CA GLU A 314 12.47 20.73 -3.01
C GLU A 314 11.19 21.10 -2.23
N TYR A 315 10.34 21.96 -2.77
CA TYR A 315 9.04 22.30 -2.17
C TYR A 315 8.07 21.13 -2.15
N PHE A 316 8.23 20.16 -3.04
CA PHE A 316 7.39 18.99 -3.17
C PHE A 316 7.83 17.81 -2.29
N ILE A 317 9.02 17.89 -1.66
CA ILE A 317 9.52 16.83 -0.77
C ILE A 317 8.59 16.72 0.45
N ASP A 318 8.28 15.48 0.84
CA ASP A 318 7.33 15.11 1.88
C ASP A 318 5.88 15.55 1.63
N ARG A 319 5.56 15.96 0.40
CA ARG A 319 4.20 16.32 -0.03
C ARG A 319 3.60 15.21 -0.88
N PHE A 320 2.27 15.14 -0.87
CA PHE A 320 1.52 14.27 -1.76
C PHE A 320 1.43 14.94 -3.14
N VAL A 321 2.00 14.29 -4.13
CA VAL A 321 2.22 14.85 -5.45
C VAL A 321 1.75 13.91 -6.55
N GLU A 322 1.45 14.48 -7.70
CA GLU A 322 1.37 13.80 -8.98
C GLU A 322 2.64 14.10 -9.77
N ILE A 323 3.31 13.07 -10.28
CA ILE A 323 4.54 13.17 -11.06
C ILE A 323 4.29 12.68 -12.47
N GLU A 324 4.67 13.49 -13.45
CA GLU A 324 4.76 13.08 -14.85
C GLU A 324 6.21 13.07 -15.29
N GLY A 325 6.60 12.08 -16.08
CA GLY A 325 7.95 11.98 -16.61
C GLY A 325 8.22 10.63 -17.27
N ASP A 326 9.35 10.56 -17.97
CA ASP A 326 9.78 9.37 -18.67
C ASP A 326 10.65 8.46 -17.78
N THR A 327 10.48 7.15 -17.94
CA THR A 327 11.37 6.19 -17.28
C THR A 327 12.76 6.22 -17.90
N ILE A 328 13.77 6.45 -17.08
CA ILE A 328 15.19 6.43 -17.47
C ILE A 328 15.91 5.27 -16.80
N GLN A 329 16.96 4.77 -17.47
CA GLN A 329 17.84 3.75 -16.91
C GLN A 329 19.03 4.43 -16.24
N CYS A 330 19.20 4.16 -14.96
CA CYS A 330 20.33 4.58 -14.14
C CYS A 330 21.36 3.44 -14.02
N VAL A 331 22.42 3.60 -13.24
CA VAL A 331 23.52 2.61 -13.19
C VAL A 331 23.06 1.23 -12.71
N GLU A 332 22.28 1.16 -11.64
CA GLU A 332 21.80 -0.11 -11.05
C GLU A 332 20.28 -0.17 -10.89
N CYS A 333 19.54 0.84 -11.32
CA CYS A 333 18.08 0.87 -11.21
C CYS A 333 17.43 1.64 -12.35
N SER A 334 16.09 1.67 -12.37
CA SER A 334 15.30 2.58 -13.19
C SER A 334 14.71 3.69 -12.31
N ALA A 335 14.53 4.87 -12.86
CA ALA A 335 13.88 6.00 -12.20
C ALA A 335 12.95 6.71 -13.18
N VAL A 336 11.94 7.39 -12.65
CA VAL A 336 11.13 8.34 -13.44
C VAL A 336 11.85 9.69 -13.41
N ASN A 337 12.30 10.18 -14.57
CA ASN A 337 12.86 11.51 -14.70
C ASN A 337 11.74 12.53 -14.85
N VAL A 338 11.56 13.37 -13.84
CA VAL A 338 10.41 14.27 -13.73
C VAL A 338 10.41 15.31 -14.85
N GLU A 339 9.30 15.41 -15.57
CA GLU A 339 8.98 16.47 -16.52
C GLU A 339 8.08 17.53 -15.89
N SER A 340 7.12 17.06 -15.05
CA SER A 340 6.26 17.94 -14.26
C SER A 340 5.92 17.31 -12.92
N VAL A 341 5.71 18.14 -11.91
CA VAL A 341 5.27 17.75 -10.57
C VAL A 341 4.21 18.71 -10.07
N PHE A 342 3.12 18.18 -9.57
CA PHE A 342 1.99 18.96 -9.06
C PHE A 342 1.65 18.51 -7.64
N LEU A 343 1.23 19.45 -6.79
CA LEU A 343 0.62 19.07 -5.51
C LEU A 343 -0.75 18.47 -5.77
N SER A 344 -1.03 17.33 -5.17
CA SER A 344 -2.35 16.71 -5.22
C SER A 344 -3.07 16.85 -3.89
N SER A 345 -4.39 17.07 -3.96
CA SER A 345 -5.32 17.04 -2.83
C SER A 345 -6.19 15.78 -2.82
N ASP A 346 -5.96 14.85 -3.77
CA ASP A 346 -6.80 13.69 -4.02
C ASP A 346 -6.28 12.42 -3.34
N CYS A 347 -5.76 12.54 -2.10
CA CYS A 347 -5.35 11.40 -1.31
C CYS A 347 -6.54 10.65 -0.70
N GLU A 348 -6.41 9.33 -0.54
CA GLU A 348 -7.45 8.49 0.07
C GLU A 348 -7.59 8.70 1.57
N GLN A 349 -6.50 9.10 2.24
CA GLN A 349 -6.46 9.28 3.69
C GLN A 349 -6.12 10.73 4.07
N PRO A 350 -7.05 11.68 3.85
CA PRO A 350 -6.80 13.07 4.21
C PRO A 350 -6.70 13.24 5.73
N VAL A 351 -5.76 14.06 6.16
CA VAL A 351 -5.59 14.40 7.57
C VAL A 351 -6.71 15.32 8.03
N SER A 352 -7.33 15.00 9.16
CA SER A 352 -8.33 15.88 9.77
C SER A 352 -7.66 17.05 10.48
N CYS A 353 -7.82 18.25 9.95
CA CYS A 353 -7.32 19.48 10.53
C CYS A 353 -8.36 20.14 11.44
N PHE A 354 -7.93 20.66 12.58
CA PHE A 354 -8.82 21.36 13.53
C PHE A 354 -9.33 22.69 13.00
N VAL A 355 -8.56 23.33 12.13
CA VAL A 355 -8.88 24.59 11.47
C VAL A 355 -8.48 24.44 10.01
N GLU A 356 -9.29 24.98 9.13
CA GLU A 356 -8.96 25.02 7.70
C GLU A 356 -7.64 25.79 7.49
N PRO A 357 -6.61 25.19 6.85
CA PRO A 357 -5.30 25.82 6.71
C PRO A 357 -5.34 27.24 6.14
N CYS A 358 -6.17 27.48 5.13
CA CYS A 358 -6.30 28.79 4.50
C CYS A 358 -6.95 29.86 5.41
N THR A 359 -7.63 29.48 6.49
CA THR A 359 -8.21 30.47 7.41
C THR A 359 -7.21 31.02 8.41
N VAL A 360 -6.11 30.30 8.63
CA VAL A 360 -5.05 30.65 9.60
C VAL A 360 -3.73 30.98 8.92
N SER A 361 -3.63 30.74 7.63
CA SER A 361 -2.44 31.05 6.81
C SER A 361 -2.70 32.31 5.99
N ASN A 362 -1.70 33.16 5.85
CA ASN A 362 -1.78 34.39 5.07
C ASN A 362 -0.52 34.55 4.20
N CYS A 363 -0.71 34.62 2.89
CA CYS A 363 0.37 34.89 1.95
C CYS A 363 0.62 36.39 1.84
N THR A 364 1.60 36.92 2.55
CA THR A 364 1.90 38.36 2.55
C THR A 364 2.64 38.82 1.29
N SER A 365 3.20 37.89 0.51
CA SER A 365 3.91 38.20 -0.73
C SER A 365 2.99 38.40 -1.95
N SER A 366 1.69 38.06 -1.86
CA SER A 366 0.69 38.34 -2.88
C SER A 366 -0.72 38.43 -2.31
N ASP A 367 -1.33 39.61 -2.43
CA ASP A 367 -2.75 39.83 -2.05
C ASP A 367 -3.75 39.17 -3.05
N ASN A 368 -3.26 38.60 -4.15
CA ASN A 368 -4.09 38.06 -5.22
C ASN A 368 -3.89 36.54 -5.44
N ALA A 369 -3.18 35.86 -4.57
CA ALA A 369 -3.04 34.41 -4.65
C ALA A 369 -4.26 33.72 -4.01
N ASP A 370 -4.85 32.78 -4.73
CA ASP A 370 -5.93 31.93 -4.22
C ASP A 370 -5.36 30.85 -3.32
N CYS A 371 -5.92 30.71 -2.11
CA CYS A 371 -5.50 29.68 -1.17
C CYS A 371 -6.40 28.45 -1.28
N ILE A 372 -5.77 27.28 -1.39
CA ILE A 372 -6.44 25.98 -1.42
C ILE A 372 -6.01 25.17 -0.19
N ASN A 373 -6.97 24.66 0.58
CA ASN A 373 -6.70 23.75 1.67
C ASN A 373 -6.26 22.40 1.12
N ASN A 374 -5.10 21.89 1.54
CA ASN A 374 -4.61 20.57 1.18
C ASN A 374 -4.40 19.75 2.47
N TYR A 375 -5.06 18.60 2.52
CA TYR A 375 -5.10 17.72 3.68
C TYR A 375 -4.28 16.44 3.50
N CYS A 376 -3.58 16.28 2.40
CA CYS A 376 -2.78 15.11 2.08
C CYS A 376 -1.45 15.12 2.82
N GLY A 377 -1.33 14.22 3.81
CA GLY A 377 -0.13 14.08 4.65
C GLY A 377 0.10 15.19 5.67
N GLY A 378 -0.78 16.23 5.68
CA GLY A 378 -0.68 17.35 6.60
C GLY A 378 -1.76 18.39 6.41
N CYS A 379 -1.69 19.46 7.19
CA CYS A 379 -2.61 20.60 7.10
C CYS A 379 -1.90 21.74 6.36
N TYR A 380 -2.01 21.78 5.03
CA TYR A 380 -1.30 22.72 4.20
C TYR A 380 -2.23 23.79 3.61
N ALA A 381 -1.75 25.01 3.53
CA ALA A 381 -2.35 26.09 2.77
C ALA A 381 -1.51 26.30 1.51
N ASP A 382 -1.98 25.81 0.38
CA ASP A 382 -1.30 25.95 -0.89
C ASP A 382 -1.86 27.14 -1.65
N TYR A 383 -0.98 27.99 -2.18
CA TYR A 383 -1.37 29.22 -2.83
C TYR A 383 -1.14 29.12 -4.33
N TYR A 384 -2.10 29.64 -5.11
CA TYR A 384 -2.05 29.64 -6.57
C TYR A 384 -2.29 31.04 -7.12
N TYR A 385 -1.56 31.39 -8.15
CA TYR A 385 -1.75 32.60 -8.92
C TYR A 385 -1.88 32.24 -10.40
N GLU A 386 -3.03 32.57 -11.04
CA GLU A 386 -3.32 32.21 -12.43
C GLU A 386 -3.06 30.71 -12.70
N ASP A 387 -3.61 29.83 -11.86
CA ASP A 387 -3.49 28.35 -11.91
C ASP A 387 -2.05 27.79 -11.73
N SER A 388 -1.09 28.66 -11.39
CA SER A 388 0.28 28.23 -11.10
C SER A 388 0.54 28.25 -9.59
N LEU A 389 1.21 27.20 -9.08
CA LEU A 389 1.61 27.14 -7.68
C LEU A 389 2.47 28.34 -7.32
N PHE A 390 2.05 29.05 -6.29
CA PHE A 390 2.73 30.23 -5.76
C PHE A 390 3.31 29.93 -4.38
N ILE A 391 4.63 29.90 -4.30
CA ILE A 391 5.32 29.66 -3.03
C ILE A 391 5.34 30.97 -2.23
N CYS A 392 4.61 30.99 -1.13
CA CYS A 392 4.56 32.14 -0.24
C CYS A 392 5.82 32.23 0.62
N GLU A 393 6.57 33.31 0.48
CA GLU A 393 7.58 33.65 1.46
C GLU A 393 6.89 34.20 2.73
N ASN A 394 6.96 33.47 3.82
CA ASN A 394 6.36 33.86 5.10
C ASN A 394 7.25 34.88 5.82
N PRO A 395 6.84 36.14 6.03
CA PRO A 395 7.62 37.16 6.71
C PRO A 395 7.34 37.23 8.23
N GLY A 396 7.17 36.13 8.91
CA GLY A 396 6.81 36.15 10.35
C GLY A 396 7.58 35.15 11.18
N SER A 397 8.66 35.58 11.81
CA SER A 397 9.33 35.09 13.04
C SER A 397 9.70 33.60 13.19
N ILE A 398 9.48 32.74 12.22
CA ILE A 398 9.99 31.37 12.23
C ILE A 398 11.18 31.35 11.27
N LEU A 399 12.35 30.98 11.81
CA LEU A 399 13.52 30.82 11.01
C LEU A 399 13.42 29.53 10.21
N ASP A 400 13.45 29.65 8.88
CA ASP A 400 13.57 28.48 8.01
C ASP A 400 15.00 27.93 8.11
N LEU A 401 15.10 26.67 8.51
CA LEU A 401 16.36 25.99 8.76
C LEU A 401 16.85 25.16 7.56
N SER A 402 16.17 25.21 6.41
CA SER A 402 16.49 24.44 5.20
C SER A 402 17.92 24.64 4.70
N ASN A 403 18.51 25.84 4.91
CA ASN A 403 19.86 26.15 4.49
C ASN A 403 20.90 26.07 5.63
N ILE A 404 20.53 25.47 6.77
CA ILE A 404 21.43 25.35 7.92
C ILE A 404 21.97 23.92 7.97
N ASP A 405 23.25 23.77 7.76
CA ASP A 405 23.96 22.49 7.88
C ASP A 405 24.32 22.20 9.34
N PHE A 406 23.54 21.40 10.01
CA PHE A 406 23.77 20.93 11.38
C PHE A 406 24.87 19.86 11.50
N GLY A 407 25.51 19.49 10.39
CA GLY A 407 26.59 18.51 10.33
C GLY A 407 26.09 17.08 10.11
N MET A 408 26.98 16.21 9.60
CA MET A 408 26.67 14.82 9.18
C MET A 408 26.62 13.83 10.36
N CYS A 409 26.01 14.18 11.47
CA CYS A 409 25.77 13.26 12.58
C CYS A 409 24.33 12.73 12.54
N GLU A 410 24.16 11.42 12.76
CA GLU A 410 22.85 10.77 12.84
C GLU A 410 22.08 11.06 14.15
N MET A 411 22.46 12.12 14.86
CA MET A 411 21.81 12.51 16.10
C MET A 411 20.57 13.36 15.80
N VAL A 412 19.40 12.88 16.22
CA VAL A 412 18.17 13.67 16.14
C VAL A 412 18.27 14.86 17.08
N LEU A 413 18.25 16.06 16.53
CA LEU A 413 18.24 17.31 17.28
C LEU A 413 16.81 17.71 17.71
N GLY A 414 15.80 17.40 16.91
CA GLY A 414 14.42 17.75 17.15
C GLY A 414 13.67 18.06 15.86
N PHE A 415 12.62 18.87 15.94
CA PHE A 415 11.83 19.34 14.82
C PHE A 415 12.06 20.83 14.59
N GLY A 416 12.24 21.23 13.34
CA GLY A 416 12.37 22.63 12.99
C GLY A 416 11.67 22.95 11.69
N TRP A 417 11.52 24.23 11.41
CA TRP A 417 10.85 24.71 10.22
C TRP A 417 11.79 24.61 9.03
N ILE A 418 11.46 23.79 8.06
CA ILE A 418 12.22 23.53 6.84
C ILE A 418 11.23 23.60 5.67
N ASN A 419 11.52 24.42 4.65
CA ASN A 419 10.70 24.50 3.43
C ASN A 419 9.19 24.60 3.71
N ASN A 420 8.79 25.55 4.59
CA ASN A 420 7.39 25.78 4.96
C ASN A 420 6.67 24.69 5.78
N HIS A 421 7.37 23.70 6.31
CA HIS A 421 6.79 22.70 7.20
C HIS A 421 7.72 22.29 8.34
N CYS A 422 7.18 21.69 9.37
CA CYS A 422 7.95 21.15 10.48
C CYS A 422 8.53 19.78 10.14
N SER A 423 9.85 19.70 10.04
CA SER A 423 10.59 18.48 9.72
C SER A 423 11.55 18.08 10.82
N LEU A 424 11.92 16.79 10.83
CA LEU A 424 12.93 16.27 11.74
C LEU A 424 14.30 16.80 11.32
N ILE A 425 15.05 17.33 12.28
CA ILE A 425 16.42 17.83 12.09
C ILE A 425 17.39 16.84 12.72
N ASN A 426 18.32 16.37 11.92
CA ASN A 426 19.47 15.59 12.37
C ASN A 426 20.74 16.44 12.29
N GLY A 427 21.71 16.17 13.13
CA GLY A 427 22.97 16.91 13.09
C GLY A 427 23.89 16.66 14.28
N CYS A 428 25.03 17.34 14.30
CA CYS A 428 26.04 17.21 15.35
C CYS A 428 25.81 18.14 16.55
N GLY A 429 24.87 19.07 16.46
CA GLY A 429 24.54 20.02 17.50
C GLY A 429 23.79 21.24 16.96
N PHE A 430 23.42 22.14 17.86
CA PHE A 430 22.62 23.33 17.54
C PHE A 430 23.43 24.56 17.13
N ILE A 431 24.77 24.47 17.15
CA ILE A 431 25.65 25.61 16.82
C ILE A 431 26.25 25.38 15.44
N VAL A 432 25.92 26.28 14.51
CA VAL A 432 26.43 26.29 13.14
C VAL A 432 26.97 27.69 12.87
N ASP A 433 28.23 27.80 12.43
CA ASP A 433 28.93 29.09 12.14
C ASP A 433 28.84 30.10 13.30
N ASP A 434 29.04 29.63 14.54
CA ASP A 434 28.96 30.42 15.79
C ASP A 434 27.55 30.94 16.14
N VAL A 435 26.52 30.53 15.41
CA VAL A 435 25.11 30.85 15.70
C VAL A 435 24.45 29.65 16.39
N ASN A 436 23.73 29.89 17.49
CA ASN A 436 22.97 28.86 18.19
C ASN A 436 21.54 28.84 17.70
N TYR A 437 21.12 27.70 17.14
CA TYR A 437 19.78 27.48 16.60
C TYR A 437 18.85 26.68 17.54
N SER A 438 19.25 26.42 18.79
CA SER A 438 18.46 25.64 19.74
C SER A 438 17.04 26.18 19.98
N ASP A 439 16.85 27.48 19.86
CA ASP A 439 15.56 28.16 20.06
C ASP A 439 14.58 27.96 18.89
N PHE A 440 15.08 27.45 17.75
CA PHE A 440 14.32 27.16 16.52
C PHE A 440 14.15 25.66 16.27
N VAL A 441 14.67 24.81 17.18
CA VAL A 441 14.55 23.34 17.11
C VAL A 441 13.71 22.88 18.30
N TYR A 442 12.59 22.29 18.00
CA TYR A 442 11.56 21.91 18.95
C TYR A 442 11.70 20.43 19.34
N SER A 443 11.33 20.10 20.55
CA SER A 443 11.43 18.73 21.08
C SER A 443 10.40 17.77 20.45
N SER A 444 9.33 18.31 19.87
CA SER A 444 8.27 17.53 19.22
C SER A 444 7.77 18.22 17.94
N LEU A 445 7.22 17.43 17.03
CA LEU A 445 6.54 17.92 15.84
C LEU A 445 5.41 18.90 16.21
N PHE A 446 4.70 18.61 17.29
CA PHE A 446 3.62 19.46 17.78
C PHE A 446 4.13 20.83 18.25
N ASP A 447 5.25 20.89 18.98
CA ASP A 447 5.81 22.17 19.44
C ASP A 447 6.26 23.02 18.25
N CYS A 448 6.82 22.40 17.23
CA CYS A 448 7.21 23.06 15.99
C CYS A 448 5.99 23.62 15.25
N ILE A 449 4.95 22.83 15.05
CA ILE A 449 3.69 23.27 14.42
C ILE A 449 3.02 24.38 15.26
N SER A 450 3.02 24.24 16.57
CA SER A 450 2.43 25.25 17.46
C SER A 450 3.18 26.57 17.45
N ALA A 451 4.49 26.54 17.24
CA ALA A 451 5.30 27.73 17.07
C ALA A 451 5.05 28.41 15.71
N SER A 452 4.70 27.63 14.68
CA SER A 452 4.37 28.15 13.36
C SER A 452 3.01 28.83 13.27
N THR A 453 2.10 28.56 14.24
CA THR A 453 0.77 29.16 14.32
C THR A 453 0.74 30.19 15.45
N LEU A 454 1.30 31.37 15.25
CA LEU A 454 1.20 32.46 16.23
C LEU A 454 -0.25 32.98 16.28
N ASP A 455 -0.98 32.62 17.31
CA ASP A 455 -1.95 33.38 18.09
C ASP A 455 -3.22 32.63 18.55
N VAL A 456 -3.17 31.35 18.84
CA VAL A 456 -4.27 30.73 19.62
C VAL A 456 -3.70 29.89 20.76
N LYS A 457 -3.71 30.44 21.96
CA LYS A 457 -3.49 29.73 23.21
C LYS A 457 -4.74 28.90 23.56
N GLU A 458 -5.02 27.85 22.81
CA GLU A 458 -5.81 26.74 23.32
C GLU A 458 -4.98 25.45 23.23
N LYS A 459 -4.90 24.77 24.36
CA LYS A 459 -4.17 23.52 24.54
C LYS A 459 -4.86 22.45 23.69
N ILE A 460 -4.38 22.22 22.48
CA ILE A 460 -4.90 21.17 21.61
C ILE A 460 -4.44 19.83 22.16
N SER A 461 -5.35 19.09 22.77
CA SER A 461 -5.13 17.71 23.20
C SER A 461 -5.66 16.76 22.12
N PRO A 462 -4.93 15.69 21.76
CA PRO A 462 -5.42 14.69 20.83
C PRO A 462 -6.79 14.15 21.23
N SER A 463 -7.69 13.93 20.27
CA SER A 463 -9.04 13.42 20.54
C SER A 463 -9.08 11.91 20.81
N THR A 464 -8.07 11.17 20.36
CA THR A 464 -7.97 9.72 20.48
C THR A 464 -6.60 9.27 20.97
N PHE A 465 -6.52 8.03 21.50
CA PHE A 465 -5.24 7.36 21.71
C PHE A 465 -4.76 6.76 20.39
N TYR A 466 -3.46 6.87 20.12
CA TYR A 466 -2.87 6.22 18.95
C TYR A 466 -1.42 5.82 19.22
N LEU A 467 -0.98 4.69 18.62
CA LEU A 467 0.39 4.23 18.62
C LEU A 467 0.89 4.24 17.17
N TYR A 468 1.88 5.06 16.89
CA TYR A 468 2.46 5.18 15.55
C TYR A 468 3.46 4.06 15.26
N GLN A 469 3.73 3.79 13.99
CA GLN A 469 4.83 2.93 13.58
C GLN A 469 6.14 3.53 14.05
N ASN A 470 7.06 2.68 14.55
CA ASN A 470 8.39 3.14 14.94
C ASN A 470 9.19 3.58 13.71
N HIS A 471 10.03 4.58 13.87
CA HIS A 471 10.90 5.05 12.81
C HIS A 471 12.33 5.26 13.35
N PRO A 472 13.38 4.84 12.59
CA PRO A 472 13.30 3.99 11.39
C PRO A 472 12.76 2.57 11.68
N ASN A 473 12.22 1.91 10.67
CA ASN A 473 11.85 0.49 10.69
C ASN A 473 12.01 -0.10 9.28
N PRO A 474 12.98 -0.98 9.01
CA PRO A 474 13.95 -1.55 9.96
C PRO A 474 14.91 -0.54 10.60
N PHE A 475 15.51 -0.88 11.75
CA PHE A 475 16.40 0.02 12.50
C PHE A 475 17.68 -0.63 12.99
N ASN A 476 18.75 0.17 13.24
CA ASN A 476 20.06 -0.30 13.74
C ASN A 476 20.78 0.80 14.55
N PRO A 477 21.02 0.65 15.84
CA PRO A 477 20.24 -0.15 16.79
C PRO A 477 19.11 0.68 17.45
N ILE A 478 18.88 1.93 17.04
CA ILE A 478 17.96 2.88 17.69
C ILE A 478 16.74 3.12 16.82
N THR A 479 15.57 3.10 17.44
CA THR A 479 14.31 3.51 16.82
C THR A 479 13.51 4.38 17.78
N GLN A 480 12.64 5.23 17.23
CA GLN A 480 11.72 6.07 17.97
C GLN A 480 10.29 5.55 17.79
N ILE A 481 9.56 5.45 18.89
CA ILE A 481 8.15 5.08 18.94
C ILE A 481 7.38 6.33 19.34
N ASN A 482 6.51 6.80 18.46
CA ASN A 482 5.62 7.92 18.71
C ASN A 482 4.24 7.43 19.15
N TYR A 483 3.55 8.18 19.98
CA TYR A 483 2.19 7.88 20.42
C TYR A 483 1.48 9.14 20.88
N GLN A 484 0.14 9.10 20.90
CA GLN A 484 -0.68 10.20 21.35
C GLN A 484 -1.68 9.76 22.42
N LEU A 485 -1.97 10.66 23.34
CA LEU A 485 -2.86 10.44 24.48
C LEU A 485 -3.97 11.49 24.48
N SER A 486 -5.23 11.03 24.46
CA SER A 486 -6.39 11.93 24.45
C SER A 486 -6.81 12.42 25.83
N LYS A 487 -6.39 11.75 26.89
CA LYS A 487 -6.71 12.07 28.28
C LYS A 487 -5.59 11.63 29.22
N ASN A 488 -5.61 12.18 30.46
CA ASN A 488 -4.73 11.71 31.52
C ASN A 488 -4.90 10.20 31.72
N SER A 489 -3.83 9.43 31.60
CA SER A 489 -3.89 7.96 31.69
C SER A 489 -2.58 7.37 32.20
N TYR A 490 -2.70 6.25 32.88
CA TYR A 490 -1.53 5.40 33.17
C TYR A 490 -1.16 4.66 31.90
N ILE A 491 0.09 4.83 31.46
CA ILE A 491 0.58 4.34 30.18
C ILE A 491 1.69 3.33 30.42
N LYS A 492 1.59 2.19 29.73
CA LYS A 492 2.63 1.18 29.68
C LYS A 492 3.03 0.91 28.23
N ILE A 493 4.31 1.09 27.93
CA ILE A 493 4.88 0.72 26.62
C ILE A 493 5.94 -0.34 26.85
N GLU A 494 5.74 -1.49 26.23
CA GLU A 494 6.57 -2.68 26.43
C GLU A 494 7.00 -3.26 25.07
N VAL A 495 8.22 -3.79 25.03
CA VAL A 495 8.81 -4.48 23.89
C VAL A 495 8.85 -5.97 24.16
N TYR A 496 8.44 -6.76 23.17
CA TYR A 496 8.39 -8.22 23.23
C TYR A 496 9.18 -8.84 22.07
N ASP A 497 9.73 -10.02 22.30
CA ASP A 497 10.28 -10.84 21.22
C ASP A 497 9.16 -11.61 20.46
N MET A 498 9.53 -12.34 19.40
CA MET A 498 8.61 -13.14 18.58
C MET A 498 7.84 -14.22 19.36
N MET A 499 8.34 -14.64 20.53
CA MET A 499 7.69 -15.62 21.39
C MET A 499 6.77 -14.97 22.44
N GLY A 500 6.57 -13.66 22.36
CA GLY A 500 5.77 -12.91 23.33
C GLY A 500 6.45 -12.72 24.69
N LYS A 501 7.76 -12.99 24.79
CA LYS A 501 8.52 -12.75 26.01
C LYS A 501 8.87 -11.27 26.12
N LEU A 502 8.58 -10.68 27.29
CA LEU A 502 8.92 -9.30 27.57
C LEU A 502 10.43 -9.06 27.54
N VAL A 503 10.86 -8.15 26.68
CA VAL A 503 12.26 -7.74 26.47
C VAL A 503 12.61 -6.50 27.28
N LYS A 504 11.74 -5.48 27.23
CA LYS A 504 11.95 -4.22 27.97
C LYS A 504 10.63 -3.46 28.15
N THR A 505 10.45 -2.82 29.29
CA THR A 505 9.44 -1.78 29.50
C THR A 505 10.08 -0.42 29.22
N LEU A 506 9.50 0.34 28.32
CA LEU A 506 10.00 1.65 27.90
C LEU A 506 9.32 2.79 28.65
N VAL A 507 8.02 2.64 28.95
CA VAL A 507 7.21 3.59 29.72
C VAL A 507 6.34 2.80 30.71
N ASP A 508 6.23 3.26 31.95
CA ASP A 508 5.38 2.68 33.00
C ASP A 508 5.02 3.79 34.01
N GLU A 509 4.19 4.76 33.59
CA GLU A 509 3.90 5.94 34.39
C GLU A 509 2.56 6.60 34.00
N PHE A 510 2.11 7.53 34.82
CA PHE A 510 0.95 8.36 34.53
C PHE A 510 1.34 9.57 33.68
N GLN A 511 0.68 9.74 32.53
CA GLN A 511 0.98 10.80 31.58
C GLN A 511 -0.26 11.66 31.26
N SER A 512 -0.02 12.96 31.03
CA SER A 512 -1.03 13.91 30.56
C SER A 512 -1.33 13.76 29.07
N PRO A 513 -2.49 14.26 28.56
CA PRO A 513 -2.79 14.27 27.14
C PRO A 513 -1.70 14.97 26.32
N GLY A 514 -1.56 14.54 25.10
CA GLY A 514 -0.58 15.12 24.16
C GLY A 514 0.10 14.07 23.31
N TYR A 515 0.96 14.55 22.40
CA TYR A 515 1.85 13.73 21.58
C TYR A 515 3.11 13.41 22.39
N ARG A 516 3.61 12.18 22.25
CA ARG A 516 4.73 11.65 23.02
C ARG A 516 5.64 10.80 22.15
N SER A 517 6.89 10.69 22.56
CA SER A 517 7.84 9.77 21.92
C SER A 517 8.74 9.08 22.93
N ILE A 518 9.18 7.88 22.61
CA ILE A 518 10.16 7.12 23.39
C ILE A 518 11.12 6.39 22.45
N LYS A 519 12.40 6.34 22.79
CA LYS A 519 13.39 5.62 21.99
C LYS A 519 13.67 4.26 22.58
N TRP A 520 13.89 3.27 21.71
CA TRP A 520 14.44 1.98 22.07
C TRP A 520 15.74 1.75 21.32
N ASN A 521 16.77 1.30 22.04
CA ASN A 521 18.14 1.14 21.54
C ASN A 521 18.53 -0.34 21.34
N GLY A 522 17.57 -1.23 21.14
CA GLY A 522 17.83 -2.66 20.96
C GLY A 522 18.42 -3.36 22.19
N GLN A 523 18.08 -2.92 23.41
CA GLN A 523 18.60 -3.50 24.65
C GLN A 523 17.47 -4.04 25.53
N ASN A 524 17.76 -5.14 26.26
CA ASN A 524 16.90 -5.74 27.26
C ASN A 524 16.97 -5.00 28.62
N PHE A 525 16.32 -5.54 29.66
CA PHE A 525 16.33 -4.99 31.02
C PHE A 525 17.73 -4.92 31.65
N GLU A 526 18.66 -5.79 31.24
CA GLU A 526 20.03 -5.82 31.73
C GLU A 526 20.97 -4.90 30.94
N ASN A 527 20.41 -4.08 30.01
CA ASN A 527 21.14 -3.24 29.07
C ASN A 527 22.08 -4.02 28.12
N GLN A 528 21.77 -5.29 27.88
CA GLN A 528 22.47 -6.11 26.90
C GLN A 528 21.79 -5.97 25.55
N LYS A 529 22.56 -5.88 24.45
CA LYS A 529 22.02 -5.90 23.10
C LYS A 529 21.23 -7.19 22.87
N VAL A 530 20.06 -7.08 22.31
CA VAL A 530 19.27 -8.22 21.85
C VAL A 530 19.67 -8.59 20.43
N SER A 531 19.35 -9.80 19.98
CA SER A 531 19.66 -10.25 18.61
C SER A 531 18.86 -9.49 17.58
N SER A 532 19.42 -9.33 16.38
CA SER A 532 18.65 -8.90 15.21
C SER A 532 17.44 -9.80 15.00
N GLY A 533 16.35 -9.22 14.51
CA GLY A 533 15.12 -9.95 14.30
C GLY A 533 13.86 -9.09 14.51
N VAL A 534 12.72 -9.77 14.48
CA VAL A 534 11.40 -9.15 14.67
C VAL A 534 11.10 -8.99 16.16
N TYR A 535 10.60 -7.82 16.52
CA TYR A 535 10.11 -7.48 17.84
C TYR A 535 8.72 -6.82 17.71
N PHE A 536 7.97 -6.89 18.80
CA PHE A 536 6.68 -6.20 18.92
C PHE A 536 6.76 -5.18 20.05
N TYR A 537 6.09 -4.07 19.91
CA TYR A 537 5.90 -3.14 21.00
C TYR A 537 4.41 -2.83 21.16
N SER A 538 3.97 -2.75 22.40
CA SER A 538 2.58 -2.47 22.74
C SER A 538 2.47 -1.22 23.61
N LEU A 539 1.46 -0.41 23.35
CA LEU A 539 0.98 0.64 24.23
C LEU A 539 -0.30 0.16 24.90
N GLN A 540 -0.36 0.24 26.20
CA GLN A 540 -1.52 -0.13 26.99
C GLN A 540 -1.92 1.02 27.92
N SER A 541 -3.22 1.27 28.02
CA SER A 541 -3.87 2.15 28.98
C SER A 541 -5.14 1.49 29.52
N GLU A 542 -5.86 2.13 30.44
CA GLU A 542 -7.14 1.62 30.94
C GLU A 542 -8.20 1.40 29.87
N SER A 543 -8.15 2.15 28.77
CA SER A 543 -9.20 2.17 27.73
C SER A 543 -8.68 1.95 26.31
N PHE A 544 -7.37 1.70 26.13
CA PHE A 544 -6.75 1.54 24.82
C PHE A 544 -5.60 0.56 24.88
N SER A 545 -5.49 -0.28 23.86
CA SER A 545 -4.35 -1.17 23.64
C SER A 545 -4.07 -1.25 22.15
N ALA A 546 -2.81 -1.09 21.78
CA ALA A 546 -2.34 -1.26 20.41
C ALA A 546 -0.96 -1.91 20.40
N THR A 547 -0.69 -2.72 19.39
CA THR A 547 0.61 -3.41 19.21
C THR A 547 1.07 -3.23 17.77
N LYS A 548 2.37 -3.01 17.59
CA LYS A 548 3.00 -2.90 16.27
C LYS A 548 4.29 -3.72 16.20
N LYS A 549 4.66 -4.07 14.98
CA LYS A 549 5.87 -4.84 14.65
C LYS A 549 7.03 -3.89 14.33
N MET A 550 8.24 -4.28 14.71
CA MET A 550 9.48 -3.59 14.32
C MET A 550 10.60 -4.59 14.03
N ILE A 551 11.55 -4.22 13.21
CA ILE A 551 12.65 -5.07 12.74
C ILE A 551 13.98 -4.43 13.14
N LEU A 552 14.74 -5.13 14.00
CA LEU A 552 16.11 -4.74 14.38
C LEU A 552 17.10 -5.43 13.43
N LEU A 553 17.93 -4.63 12.78
CA LEU A 553 19.06 -5.10 11.98
C LEU A 553 20.32 -5.33 12.83
N ASP A 554 21.32 -6.02 12.27
CA ASP A 554 22.60 -6.30 12.95
C ASP A 554 23.46 -5.04 13.15
#